data_ba7b2fab8ad36c17caecc926eb793f4f
#
_entry.id   ba7b2fab8ad36c17caecc926eb793f4f
#
_cell.length_a   1.000
_cell.length_b   1.000
_cell.length_c   1.000
_cell.angle_alpha   90.00
_cell.angle_beta   90.00
_cell.angle_gamma   90.00
#
_symmetry.space_group_name_H-M   'P 1'
#
loop_
_entity.id
_entity.type
_entity.pdbx_description
1 polymer ?
#
loop_
_entity_poly.entity_id
_entity_poly.type
_entity_poly.pdbx_seq_one_letter_code
_entity_poly.pdbx_strand_id
1 'polypeptide(L)'
;MGNLVFVRPMVRLDIATLLAFGALASFAAAQSSPTTEARNKAIATRVFEEIFNQGRFEVANEIYSPDFQNHGLHRVIDLKTDQDAVHAEKQAFPDLRMKVERLIAEGDFVTALWTFRGTHTAGGYAGLPATGTPIEMRGITIWRIIDGKIREEWSSFDELGAYSQVVRHVQAKLWLAFGVILVLIVAIERLLWAGFKRLVKHLRRKPNQA
;
A
#
# COMPACT_ATOMS: atom_id res chain seq x y z
N MET A 1 -10.06 -91.04 22.39
CA MET A 1 -9.80 -89.78 23.13
C MET A 1 -8.59 -89.15 22.46
N GLY A 2 -8.79 -88.25 21.52
CA GLY A 2 -7.75 -87.59 20.76
C GLY A 2 -7.59 -86.15 21.26
N ASN A 3 -6.40 -85.83 21.74
CA ASN A 3 -6.04 -84.51 22.17
C ASN A 3 -5.76 -83.61 20.97
N LEU A 4 -6.58 -82.57 20.73
CA LEU A 4 -6.29 -81.50 19.78
C LEU A 4 -5.31 -80.50 20.44
N VAL A 5 -4.09 -80.46 19.90
CA VAL A 5 -3.14 -79.42 20.27
C VAL A 5 -3.39 -78.19 19.38
N PHE A 6 -3.84 -77.08 19.97
CA PHE A 6 -4.02 -75.80 19.32
C PHE A 6 -2.66 -75.11 19.21
N VAL A 7 -2.12 -75.06 18.01
CA VAL A 7 -0.90 -74.27 17.71
C VAL A 7 -1.33 -72.86 17.37
N ARG A 8 -0.99 -71.85 18.24
CA ARG A 8 -1.17 -70.42 17.98
C ARG A 8 -0.17 -69.97 16.89
N PRO A 9 -0.60 -69.29 15.84
CA PRO A 9 0.35 -68.69 14.89
C PRO A 9 1.11 -67.56 15.58
N MET A 10 2.42 -67.72 15.73
CA MET A 10 3.31 -66.57 16.05
C MET A 10 3.39 -65.66 14.85
N VAL A 11 2.87 -64.44 15.01
CA VAL A 11 3.05 -63.34 14.08
C VAL A 11 4.56 -62.99 14.09
N ARG A 12 5.29 -63.44 13.08
CA ARG A 12 6.67 -62.98 12.84
C ARG A 12 6.57 -61.57 12.26
N LEU A 13 6.88 -60.57 13.08
CA LEU A 13 7.06 -59.20 12.58
C LEU A 13 8.37 -59.17 11.81
N ASP A 14 8.29 -59.07 10.49
CA ASP A 14 9.47 -59.01 9.64
C ASP A 14 10.28 -57.74 9.89
N ILE A 15 11.59 -57.90 10.03
CA ILE A 15 12.55 -56.80 10.20
C ILE A 15 12.39 -55.76 9.08
N ALA A 16 11.96 -56.17 7.89
CA ALA A 16 11.65 -55.27 6.78
C ALA A 16 10.50 -54.30 7.07
N THR A 17 9.47 -54.73 7.86
CA THR A 17 8.34 -53.86 8.26
C THR A 17 8.75 -52.81 9.29
N LEU A 18 9.66 -53.16 10.19
CA LEU A 18 10.24 -52.22 11.17
C LEU A 18 11.16 -51.18 10.51
N LEU A 19 11.92 -51.58 9.51
CA LEU A 19 12.78 -50.64 8.74
C LEU A 19 11.97 -49.71 7.85
N ALA A 20 10.83 -50.16 7.28
CA ALA A 20 9.93 -49.31 6.51
C ALA A 20 9.22 -48.29 7.38
N PHE A 21 8.82 -48.63 8.60
CA PHE A 21 8.24 -47.66 9.58
C PHE A 21 9.27 -46.66 10.10
N GLY A 22 10.52 -47.05 10.29
CA GLY A 22 11.63 -46.18 10.66
C GLY A 22 11.96 -45.14 9.58
N ALA A 23 11.94 -45.58 8.30
CA ALA A 23 12.19 -44.68 7.16
C ALA A 23 11.06 -43.66 6.94
N LEU A 24 9.79 -44.04 7.12
CA LEU A 24 8.64 -43.13 7.05
C LEU A 24 8.63 -42.11 8.20
N ALA A 25 9.01 -42.51 9.41
CA ALA A 25 9.14 -41.59 10.54
C ALA A 25 10.29 -40.57 10.34
N SER A 26 11.39 -40.96 9.70
CA SER A 26 12.50 -40.05 9.37
C SER A 26 12.15 -39.06 8.25
N PHE A 27 11.27 -39.43 7.32
CA PHE A 27 10.81 -38.54 6.24
C PHE A 27 9.82 -37.49 6.74
N ALA A 28 9.04 -37.78 7.78
CA ALA A 28 8.10 -36.83 8.42
C ALA A 28 8.81 -35.78 9.29
N ALA A 29 10.06 -36.02 9.71
CA ALA A 29 10.84 -35.10 10.55
C ALA A 29 11.68 -34.06 9.76
N ALA A 30 11.73 -34.15 8.43
CA ALA A 30 12.41 -33.20 7.58
C ALA A 30 11.51 -32.02 7.17
N GLN A 31 10.78 -31.40 8.10
CA GLN A 31 10.33 -30.04 7.95
C GLN A 31 11.56 -29.16 8.14
N SER A 32 12.25 -28.88 7.04
CA SER A 32 13.39 -27.97 7.06
C SER A 32 12.94 -26.63 7.66
N SER A 33 13.63 -26.18 8.70
CA SER A 33 13.46 -24.81 9.21
C SER A 33 13.52 -23.84 8.04
N PRO A 34 12.66 -22.81 7.98
CA PRO A 34 12.67 -21.87 6.87
C PRO A 34 14.07 -21.26 6.71
N THR A 35 14.53 -21.10 5.48
CA THR A 35 15.83 -20.47 5.21
C THR A 35 15.89 -19.05 5.76
N THR A 36 17.08 -18.49 5.91
CA THR A 36 17.25 -17.09 6.33
C THR A 36 16.50 -16.15 5.41
N GLU A 37 16.60 -16.35 4.10
CA GLU A 37 15.88 -15.54 3.09
C GLU A 37 14.36 -15.66 3.23
N ALA A 38 13.83 -16.84 3.52
CA ALA A 38 12.39 -17.02 3.73
C ALA A 38 11.91 -16.28 4.98
N ARG A 39 12.68 -16.34 6.07
CA ARG A 39 12.38 -15.56 7.29
C ARG A 39 12.46 -14.07 7.04
N ASN A 40 13.50 -13.60 6.35
CA ASN A 40 13.69 -12.19 6.06
C ASN A 40 12.58 -11.65 5.14
N LYS A 41 12.14 -12.42 4.13
CA LYS A 41 10.96 -12.06 3.30
C LYS A 41 9.69 -11.96 4.13
N ALA A 42 9.48 -12.84 5.11
CA ALA A 42 8.32 -12.77 5.98
C ALA A 42 8.33 -11.48 6.82
N ILE A 43 9.49 -11.06 7.34
CA ILE A 43 9.64 -9.79 8.08
C ILE A 43 9.33 -8.61 7.16
N ALA A 44 9.91 -8.56 5.96
CA ALA A 44 9.63 -7.51 4.97
C ALA A 44 8.14 -7.45 4.58
N THR A 45 7.46 -8.60 4.49
CA THR A 45 6.02 -8.65 4.23
C THR A 45 5.21 -8.00 5.34
N ARG A 46 5.59 -8.15 6.61
CA ARG A 46 4.92 -7.52 7.75
C ARG A 46 4.93 -6.00 7.69
N VAL A 47 6.00 -5.39 7.13
CA VAL A 47 6.04 -3.94 6.91
C VAL A 47 4.85 -3.49 6.07
N PHE A 48 4.61 -4.15 4.93
CA PHE A 48 3.52 -3.79 4.03
C PHE A 48 2.15 -4.15 4.60
N GLU A 49 1.98 -5.39 5.05
CA GLU A 49 0.67 -5.88 5.43
C GLU A 49 0.20 -5.37 6.79
N GLU A 50 1.09 -5.33 7.77
CA GLU A 50 0.70 -4.98 9.13
C GLU A 50 0.83 -3.47 9.38
N ILE A 51 1.98 -2.86 9.03
CA ILE A 51 2.20 -1.43 9.29
C ILE A 51 1.41 -0.57 8.30
N PHE A 52 1.66 -0.71 6.99
CA PHE A 52 1.01 0.15 5.99
C PHE A 52 -0.46 -0.18 5.77
N ASN A 53 -0.79 -1.46 5.48
CA ASN A 53 -2.15 -1.82 5.10
C ASN A 53 -3.13 -1.84 6.27
N GLN A 54 -2.71 -2.36 7.43
CA GLN A 54 -3.56 -2.47 8.63
C GLN A 54 -3.39 -1.31 9.62
N GLY A 55 -2.32 -0.50 9.49
CA GLY A 55 -2.04 0.60 10.42
C GLY A 55 -1.59 0.12 11.81
N ARG A 56 -1.04 -1.09 11.91
CA ARG A 56 -0.51 -1.66 13.15
C ARG A 56 0.91 -1.20 13.40
N PHE A 57 1.06 0.07 13.78
CA PHE A 57 2.36 0.71 13.92
C PHE A 57 3.22 0.13 15.05
N GLU A 58 2.59 -0.46 16.07
CA GLU A 58 3.28 -1.16 17.16
C GLU A 58 4.19 -2.31 16.68
N VAL A 59 3.87 -2.89 15.52
CA VAL A 59 4.67 -3.93 14.87
C VAL A 59 6.08 -3.47 14.55
N ALA A 60 6.29 -2.16 14.34
CA ALA A 60 7.63 -1.62 14.12
C ALA A 60 8.58 -1.96 15.29
N ASN A 61 8.13 -1.91 16.54
CA ASN A 61 8.93 -2.27 17.70
C ASN A 61 9.34 -3.75 17.72
N GLU A 62 8.56 -4.60 17.03
CA GLU A 62 8.84 -6.04 16.93
C GLU A 62 9.86 -6.36 15.84
N ILE A 63 9.80 -5.68 14.69
CA ILE A 63 10.55 -6.07 13.49
C ILE A 63 11.73 -5.16 13.18
N TYR A 64 11.76 -3.92 13.67
CA TYR A 64 12.89 -3.03 13.50
C TYR A 64 13.86 -3.11 14.67
N SER A 65 15.13 -2.83 14.40
CA SER A 65 16.16 -2.70 15.42
C SER A 65 16.09 -1.31 16.07
N PRO A 66 16.43 -1.16 17.37
CA PRO A 66 16.52 0.17 18.00
C PRO A 66 17.58 1.09 17.36
N ASP A 67 18.61 0.53 16.72
CA ASP A 67 19.66 1.24 15.98
C ASP A 67 19.38 1.33 14.46
N PHE A 68 18.11 1.18 14.07
CA PHE A 68 17.67 1.27 12.67
C PHE A 68 18.07 2.59 12.01
N GLN A 69 18.47 2.51 10.75
CA GLN A 69 18.81 3.64 9.91
C GLN A 69 18.09 3.55 8.56
N ASN A 70 17.30 4.56 8.22
CA ASN A 70 16.78 4.73 6.87
C ASN A 70 17.69 5.71 6.11
N HIS A 71 18.31 5.21 5.05
CA HIS A 71 19.23 5.95 4.19
C HIS A 71 18.42 6.72 3.12
N GLY A 72 17.73 7.78 3.54
CA GLY A 72 17.00 8.66 2.64
C GLY A 72 17.95 9.41 1.68
N LEU A 73 17.40 10.00 0.63
CA LEU A 73 18.17 10.65 -0.45
C LEU A 73 19.13 11.74 0.06
N HIS A 74 18.75 12.47 1.10
CA HIS A 74 19.52 13.62 1.59
C HIS A 74 20.04 13.47 3.04
N ARG A 75 19.56 12.51 3.78
CA ARG A 75 19.91 12.30 5.18
C ARG A 75 19.58 10.87 5.64
N VAL A 76 20.29 10.42 6.65
CA VAL A 76 19.91 9.22 7.40
C VAL A 76 18.94 9.64 8.50
N ILE A 77 17.86 8.89 8.69
CA ILE A 77 16.87 9.08 9.74
C ILE A 77 16.76 7.84 10.62
N ASP A 78 16.42 8.05 11.88
CA ASP A 78 16.22 7.01 12.87
C ASP A 78 14.79 6.40 12.77
N LEU A 79 14.56 5.32 13.53
CA LEU A 79 13.29 4.61 13.55
C LEU A 79 12.11 5.53 13.92
N LYS A 80 12.30 6.41 14.91
CA LYS A 80 11.21 7.29 15.32
C LYS A 80 10.80 8.24 14.22
N THR A 81 11.75 8.88 13.58
CA THR A 81 11.51 9.82 12.48
C THR A 81 10.86 9.11 11.28
N ASP A 82 11.32 7.89 10.99
CA ASP A 82 10.74 7.05 9.94
C ASP A 82 9.27 6.69 10.23
N GLN A 83 8.98 6.21 11.44
CA GLN A 83 7.62 5.86 11.84
C GLN A 83 6.69 7.08 11.91
N ASP A 84 7.17 8.24 12.34
CA ASP A 84 6.39 9.49 12.31
C ASP A 84 6.01 9.85 10.85
N ALA A 85 6.89 9.62 9.87
CA ALA A 85 6.59 9.81 8.45
C ALA A 85 5.52 8.83 7.94
N VAL A 86 5.62 7.54 8.29
CA VAL A 86 4.62 6.51 7.93
C VAL A 86 3.25 6.83 8.54
N HIS A 87 3.21 7.31 9.78
CA HIS A 87 1.97 7.80 10.42
C HIS A 87 1.35 8.98 9.65
N ALA A 88 2.17 9.98 9.30
CA ALA A 88 1.70 11.14 8.53
C ALA A 88 1.17 10.73 7.15
N GLU A 89 1.83 9.78 6.49
CA GLU A 89 1.38 9.24 5.21
C GLU A 89 0.03 8.53 5.33
N LYS A 90 -0.15 7.70 6.36
CA LYS A 90 -1.43 7.03 6.63
C LYS A 90 -2.56 8.01 6.97
N GLN A 91 -2.25 9.12 7.63
CA GLN A 91 -3.21 10.20 7.88
C GLN A 91 -3.60 10.92 6.59
N ALA A 92 -2.63 11.21 5.71
CA ALA A 92 -2.89 11.86 4.43
C ALA A 92 -3.68 10.97 3.46
N PHE A 93 -3.50 9.65 3.55
CA PHE A 93 -4.12 8.62 2.73
C PHE A 93 -4.79 7.54 3.59
N PRO A 94 -5.97 7.79 4.20
CA PRO A 94 -6.61 6.83 5.09
C PRO A 94 -6.93 5.48 4.43
N ASP A 95 -7.19 5.50 3.12
CA ASP A 95 -7.44 4.34 2.26
C ASP A 95 -6.18 3.72 1.65
N LEU A 96 -4.99 4.13 2.13
CA LEU A 96 -3.69 3.64 1.67
C LEU A 96 -3.63 2.13 1.61
N ARG A 97 -3.16 1.62 0.48
CA ARG A 97 -2.84 0.21 0.22
C ARG A 97 -1.49 0.09 -0.46
N MET A 98 -0.63 -0.71 0.14
CA MET A 98 0.63 -1.16 -0.44
C MET A 98 0.44 -2.56 -1.01
N LYS A 99 0.85 -2.76 -2.25
CA LYS A 99 0.87 -4.08 -2.88
C LYS A 99 2.32 -4.46 -3.20
N VAL A 100 2.77 -5.55 -2.65
CA VAL A 100 4.06 -6.13 -3.01
C VAL A 100 3.91 -6.87 -4.35
N GLU A 101 4.65 -6.42 -5.35
CA GLU A 101 4.68 -7.05 -6.67
C GLU A 101 5.74 -8.18 -6.72
N ARG A 102 6.86 -7.98 -6.01
CA ARG A 102 7.96 -8.95 -5.95
C ARG A 102 8.81 -8.76 -4.71
N LEU A 103 9.24 -9.87 -4.10
CA LEU A 103 10.27 -9.91 -3.07
C LEU A 103 11.44 -10.79 -3.53
N ILE A 104 12.64 -10.25 -3.46
CA ILE A 104 13.89 -10.97 -3.70
C ILE A 104 14.71 -10.90 -2.42
N ALA A 105 15.31 -12.00 -2.01
CA ALA A 105 16.22 -12.00 -0.85
C ALA A 105 17.51 -12.72 -1.22
N GLU A 106 18.62 -12.17 -0.73
CA GLU A 106 19.95 -12.73 -0.83
C GLU A 106 20.69 -12.42 0.48
N GLY A 107 21.02 -13.47 1.24
CA GLY A 107 21.61 -13.33 2.57
C GLY A 107 20.76 -12.46 3.50
N ASP A 108 21.35 -11.36 4.00
CA ASP A 108 20.69 -10.42 4.89
C ASP A 108 19.82 -9.39 4.19
N PHE A 109 19.87 -9.32 2.85
CA PHE A 109 19.16 -8.31 2.10
C PHE A 109 17.82 -8.81 1.55
N VAL A 110 16.80 -7.98 1.65
CA VAL A 110 15.49 -8.18 0.99
C VAL A 110 15.16 -6.94 0.17
N THR A 111 14.85 -7.16 -1.10
CA THR A 111 14.37 -6.12 -2.00
C THR A 111 12.90 -6.35 -2.31
N ALA A 112 12.09 -5.31 -2.14
CA ALA A 112 10.68 -5.29 -2.51
C ALA A 112 10.44 -4.34 -3.67
N LEU A 113 9.79 -4.82 -4.73
CA LEU A 113 9.11 -3.99 -5.72
C LEU A 113 7.66 -3.86 -5.28
N TRP A 114 7.17 -2.63 -5.14
CA TRP A 114 5.84 -2.38 -4.61
C TRP A 114 5.08 -1.29 -5.37
N THR A 115 3.76 -1.30 -5.21
CA THR A 115 2.84 -0.26 -5.68
C THR A 115 2.05 0.28 -4.49
N PHE A 116 2.06 1.60 -4.33
CA PHE A 116 1.23 2.37 -3.42
C PHE A 116 -0.01 2.85 -4.16
N ARG A 117 -1.18 2.81 -3.49
CA ARG A 117 -2.42 3.46 -3.91
C ARG A 117 -3.10 4.09 -2.71
N GLY A 118 -3.62 5.29 -2.90
CA GLY A 118 -4.38 5.99 -1.88
C GLY A 118 -5.00 7.28 -2.41
N THR A 119 -5.98 7.82 -1.70
CA THR A 119 -6.62 9.10 -2.03
C THR A 119 -6.18 10.15 -1.04
N HIS A 120 -5.60 11.25 -1.53
CA HIS A 120 -5.12 12.37 -0.71
C HIS A 120 -6.31 13.15 -0.12
N THR A 121 -6.87 12.68 0.98
CA THR A 121 -8.09 13.23 1.62
C THR A 121 -7.83 14.03 2.88
N ALA A 122 -6.60 13.98 3.43
CA ALA A 122 -6.19 14.83 4.56
C ALA A 122 -4.90 15.59 4.21
N GLY A 123 -4.59 16.65 4.98
CA GLY A 123 -3.39 17.46 4.76
C GLY A 123 -2.10 16.73 5.12
N GLY A 124 -0.95 17.30 4.68
CA GLY A 124 0.37 16.86 5.09
C GLY A 124 1.20 16.12 4.04
N TYR A 125 0.68 15.78 2.88
CA TYR A 125 1.47 15.21 1.80
C TYR A 125 2.17 16.29 1.00
N ALA A 126 3.49 16.27 0.94
CA ALA A 126 4.35 17.23 0.22
C ALA A 126 4.01 18.71 0.54
N GLY A 127 3.55 19.00 1.76
CA GLY A 127 3.13 20.36 2.16
C GLY A 127 1.84 20.85 1.51
N LEU A 128 1.11 19.99 0.78
CA LEU A 128 -0.13 20.33 0.10
C LEU A 128 -1.35 20.10 1.00
N PRO A 129 -2.40 20.95 0.91
CA PRO A 129 -3.70 20.65 1.51
C PRO A 129 -4.32 19.44 0.81
N ALA A 130 -5.31 18.81 1.46
CA ALA A 130 -6.08 17.71 0.89
C ALA A 130 -6.67 18.09 -0.49
N THR A 131 -6.35 17.31 -1.52
CA THR A 131 -6.78 17.60 -2.91
C THR A 131 -7.88 16.66 -3.40
N GLY A 132 -8.12 15.54 -2.68
CA GLY A 132 -9.00 14.46 -3.10
C GLY A 132 -8.46 13.71 -4.32
N THR A 133 -7.14 13.77 -4.56
CA THR A 133 -6.51 13.13 -5.72
C THR A 133 -6.22 11.66 -5.40
N PRO A 134 -6.70 10.69 -6.22
CA PRO A 134 -6.17 9.34 -6.18
C PRO A 134 -4.74 9.34 -6.73
N ILE A 135 -3.84 8.73 -5.99
CA ILE A 135 -2.42 8.60 -6.33
C ILE A 135 -2.06 7.13 -6.47
N GLU A 136 -1.34 6.80 -7.53
CA GLU A 136 -0.62 5.55 -7.68
C GLU A 136 0.87 5.86 -7.82
N MET A 137 1.69 5.18 -7.02
CA MET A 137 3.14 5.34 -7.03
C MET A 137 3.79 3.97 -6.95
N ARG A 138 4.93 3.81 -7.62
CA ARG A 138 5.74 2.59 -7.57
C ARG A 138 7.08 2.90 -6.96
N GLY A 139 7.60 1.93 -6.24
CA GLY A 139 8.91 2.07 -5.64
C GLY A 139 9.60 0.74 -5.41
N ILE A 140 10.84 0.87 -4.99
CA ILE A 140 11.70 -0.22 -4.56
C ILE A 140 12.22 0.15 -3.18
N THR A 141 12.14 -0.80 -2.26
CA THR A 141 12.77 -0.70 -0.95
C THR A 141 13.72 -1.88 -0.77
N ILE A 142 14.91 -1.60 -0.26
CA ILE A 142 15.90 -2.59 0.12
C ILE A 142 16.03 -2.51 1.64
N TRP A 143 15.92 -3.65 2.31
CA TRP A 143 16.21 -3.78 3.74
C TRP A 143 17.41 -4.67 3.97
N ARG A 144 18.19 -4.35 4.99
CA ARG A 144 19.16 -5.25 5.59
C ARG A 144 18.60 -5.77 6.90
N ILE A 145 18.41 -7.08 6.98
CA ILE A 145 17.76 -7.76 8.11
C ILE A 145 18.76 -8.69 8.78
N ILE A 146 19.13 -8.37 10.01
CA ILE A 146 20.10 -9.12 10.79
C ILE A 146 19.41 -9.59 12.09
N ASP A 147 19.60 -10.84 12.46
CA ASP A 147 19.02 -11.46 13.67
C ASP A 147 17.50 -11.25 13.78
N GLY A 148 16.81 -11.28 12.64
CA GLY A 148 15.35 -11.12 12.59
C GLY A 148 14.87 -9.67 12.80
N LYS A 149 15.75 -8.66 12.68
CA LYS A 149 15.44 -7.25 12.82
C LYS A 149 15.91 -6.46 11.61
N ILE A 150 15.08 -5.54 11.13
CA ILE A 150 15.43 -4.58 10.08
C ILE A 150 16.36 -3.55 10.71
N ARG A 151 17.61 -3.47 10.21
CA ARG A 151 18.61 -2.52 10.68
C ARG A 151 18.80 -1.34 9.76
N GLU A 152 18.69 -1.58 8.46
CA GLU A 152 18.93 -0.55 7.46
C GLU A 152 17.87 -0.62 6.37
N GLU A 153 17.53 0.53 5.80
CA GLU A 153 16.58 0.68 4.71
C GLU A 153 17.07 1.70 3.68
N TRP A 154 16.85 1.39 2.40
CA TRP A 154 17.02 2.29 1.26
C TRP A 154 15.75 2.22 0.43
N SER A 155 15.12 3.36 0.19
CA SER A 155 13.91 3.43 -0.63
C SER A 155 14.08 4.40 -1.79
N SER A 156 13.57 4.01 -2.96
CA SER A 156 13.45 4.87 -4.13
C SER A 156 12.06 4.68 -4.74
N PHE A 157 11.37 5.79 -5.01
CA PHE A 157 10.03 5.78 -5.55
C PHE A 157 9.78 7.00 -6.45
N ASP A 158 8.75 6.91 -7.31
CA ASP A 158 8.39 7.95 -8.27
C ASP A 158 7.59 9.08 -7.59
N GLU A 159 8.26 9.86 -6.76
CA GLU A 159 7.66 11.00 -6.06
C GLU A 159 7.18 12.08 -7.04
N LEU A 160 7.97 12.36 -8.08
CA LEU A 160 7.63 13.36 -9.09
C LEU A 160 6.39 12.93 -9.91
N GLY A 161 6.29 11.65 -10.23
CA GLY A 161 5.10 11.07 -10.85
C GLY A 161 3.85 11.23 -9.98
N ALA A 162 3.96 10.96 -8.68
CA ALA A 162 2.88 11.16 -7.71
C ALA A 162 2.47 12.65 -7.64
N TYR A 163 3.43 13.56 -7.52
CA TYR A 163 3.17 15.01 -7.53
C TYR A 163 2.46 15.47 -8.81
N SER A 164 2.90 14.98 -9.98
CA SER A 164 2.30 15.31 -11.27
C SER A 164 0.82 14.87 -11.36
N GLN A 165 0.43 13.78 -10.68
CA GLN A 165 -0.97 13.33 -10.59
C GLN A 165 -1.81 14.35 -9.84
N VAL A 166 -1.31 14.89 -8.72
CA VAL A 166 -1.97 15.96 -7.95
C VAL A 166 -2.17 17.19 -8.82
N VAL A 167 -1.12 17.66 -9.47
CA VAL A 167 -1.17 18.87 -10.32
C VAL A 167 -2.20 18.71 -11.43
N ARG A 168 -2.18 17.60 -12.16
CA ARG A 168 -3.15 17.34 -13.25
C ARG A 168 -4.59 17.30 -12.74
N HIS A 169 -4.81 16.67 -11.59
CA HIS A 169 -6.15 16.55 -10.99
C HIS A 169 -6.71 17.92 -10.59
N VAL A 170 -5.90 18.76 -9.93
CA VAL A 170 -6.28 20.11 -9.54
C VAL A 170 -6.52 20.98 -10.76
N GLN A 171 -5.66 20.96 -11.76
CA GLN A 171 -5.84 21.69 -13.04
C GLN A 171 -7.15 21.29 -13.73
N ALA A 172 -7.47 20.02 -13.81
CA ALA A 172 -8.72 19.56 -14.41
C ALA A 172 -9.97 20.15 -13.71
N LYS A 173 -9.96 20.17 -12.37
CA LYS A 173 -11.03 20.79 -11.59
C LYS A 173 -11.15 22.31 -11.84
N LEU A 174 -10.02 23.00 -11.95
CA LEU A 174 -10.00 24.45 -12.24
C LEU A 174 -10.55 24.74 -13.65
N TRP A 175 -10.17 23.95 -14.66
CA TRP A 175 -10.71 24.11 -16.01
C TRP A 175 -12.22 23.83 -16.07
N LEU A 176 -12.69 22.83 -15.35
CA LEU A 176 -14.14 22.55 -15.25
C LEU A 176 -14.88 23.72 -14.60
N ALA A 177 -14.38 24.24 -13.48
CA ALA A 177 -14.98 25.39 -12.80
C ALA A 177 -15.01 26.62 -13.71
N PHE A 178 -13.91 26.91 -14.42
CA PHE A 178 -13.84 28.01 -15.39
C PHE A 178 -14.88 27.84 -16.50
N GLY A 179 -15.01 26.65 -17.06
CA GLY A 179 -16.03 26.36 -18.09
C GLY A 179 -17.45 26.60 -17.60
N VAL A 180 -17.78 26.15 -16.38
CA VAL A 180 -19.09 26.40 -15.76
C VAL A 180 -19.37 27.89 -15.57
N ILE A 181 -18.37 28.64 -15.07
CA ILE A 181 -18.49 30.09 -14.88
C ILE A 181 -18.75 30.79 -16.24
N LEU A 182 -18.01 30.41 -17.27
CA LEU A 182 -18.19 30.98 -18.61
C LEU A 182 -19.60 30.73 -19.16
N VAL A 183 -20.14 29.52 -19.02
CA VAL A 183 -21.51 29.19 -19.40
C VAL A 183 -22.55 30.03 -18.67
N LEU A 184 -22.34 30.23 -17.35
CA LEU A 184 -23.23 31.07 -16.54
C LEU A 184 -23.19 32.54 -17.00
N ILE A 185 -22.02 33.09 -17.29
CA ILE A 185 -21.87 34.45 -17.79
C ILE A 185 -22.65 34.63 -19.10
N VAL A 186 -22.45 33.72 -20.07
CA VAL A 186 -23.18 33.78 -21.35
C VAL A 186 -24.67 33.62 -21.17
N ALA A 187 -25.14 32.76 -20.26
CA ALA A 187 -26.56 32.62 -19.95
C ALA A 187 -27.16 33.91 -19.37
N ILE A 188 -26.46 34.57 -18.45
CA ILE A 188 -26.86 35.84 -17.85
C ILE A 188 -26.93 36.94 -18.93
N GLU A 189 -25.92 37.09 -19.76
CA GLU A 189 -25.91 38.03 -20.88
C GLU A 189 -27.12 37.83 -21.80
N ARG A 190 -27.44 36.62 -22.17
CA ARG A 190 -28.61 36.30 -23.01
C ARG A 190 -29.93 36.67 -22.35
N LEU A 191 -30.07 36.43 -21.05
CA LEU A 191 -31.26 36.80 -20.28
C LEU A 191 -31.41 38.32 -20.20
N LEU A 192 -30.34 39.04 -19.89
CA LEU A 192 -30.34 40.50 -19.84
C LEU A 192 -30.70 41.10 -21.20
N TRP A 193 -30.13 40.60 -22.28
CA TRP A 193 -30.42 41.04 -23.64
C TRP A 193 -31.89 40.77 -24.03
N ALA A 194 -32.42 39.60 -23.68
CA ALA A 194 -33.84 39.29 -23.87
C ALA A 194 -34.77 40.22 -23.09
N GLY A 195 -34.43 40.49 -21.83
CA GLY A 195 -35.14 41.49 -20.99
C GLY A 195 -35.11 42.90 -21.60
N PHE A 196 -33.93 43.35 -22.01
CA PHE A 196 -33.77 44.66 -22.67
C PHE A 196 -34.61 44.78 -23.95
N LYS A 197 -34.58 43.73 -24.81
CA LYS A 197 -35.43 43.74 -26.01
C LYS A 197 -36.90 43.83 -25.69
N ARG A 198 -37.37 43.14 -24.64
CA ARG A 198 -38.78 43.21 -24.18
C ARG A 198 -39.15 44.61 -23.69
N LEU A 199 -38.26 45.24 -22.92
CA LEU A 199 -38.45 46.60 -22.39
C LEU A 199 -38.54 47.63 -23.54
N VAL A 200 -37.57 47.62 -24.47
CA VAL A 200 -37.59 48.47 -25.67
C VAL A 200 -38.86 48.31 -26.48
N LYS A 201 -39.34 47.07 -26.68
CA LYS A 201 -40.60 46.79 -27.40
C LYS A 201 -41.79 47.36 -26.66
N HIS A 202 -41.81 47.31 -25.30
CA HIS A 202 -42.88 47.86 -24.47
C HIS A 202 -42.92 49.38 -24.53
N LEU A 203 -41.79 50.06 -24.45
CA LEU A 203 -41.69 51.51 -24.54
C LEU A 203 -42.11 52.05 -25.90
N ARG A 204 -41.77 51.35 -27.01
CA ARG A 204 -42.18 51.75 -28.37
C ARG A 204 -43.69 51.55 -28.64
N ARG A 205 -44.42 50.78 -27.81
CA ARG A 205 -45.85 50.55 -27.94
C ARG A 205 -46.75 51.50 -27.18
N LYS A 206 -46.18 52.41 -26.34
CA LYS A 206 -46.97 53.48 -25.71
C LYS A 206 -47.16 54.60 -26.74
N PRO A 207 -48.36 54.80 -27.35
CA PRO A 207 -48.59 55.97 -28.18
C PRO A 207 -48.62 57.23 -27.30
N ASN A 208 -48.09 58.34 -27.82
CA ASN A 208 -48.28 59.67 -27.27
C ASN A 208 -49.77 59.91 -27.09
N GLN A 209 -50.24 59.81 -25.83
CA GLN A 209 -51.52 60.42 -25.43
C GLN A 209 -51.15 61.86 -25.00
N ALA A 210 -51.20 62.81 -25.91
CA ALA A 210 -51.30 64.24 -25.72
C ALA A 210 -52.63 64.71 -26.23
#